data_382781b1ad6b068df3a94b592a45eb55
#
_entry.id   382781b1ad6b068df3a94b592a45eb55
#
_cell.length_a   1.000
_cell.length_b   1.000
_cell.length_c   1.000
_cell.angle_alpha   90.00
_cell.angle_beta   90.00
_cell.angle_gamma   90.00
#
_symmetry.space_group_name_H-M   'P 1'
#
loop_
_entity.id
_entity.type
_entity.pdbx_description
1 polymer ?
#
loop_
_entity_poly.entity_id
_entity_poly.type
_entity_poly.pdbx_seq_one_letter_code
_entity_poly.pdbx_strand_id
1 'polypeptide(L)'
;GKVQKPGVTVIDAKGNVVSADNYSVSYSNSGSKKVGSYGIYISFIGSKYSGSISYVYKIIPKSSTISSLKGAKKKITVKYKKQTSQTTGYQIQVATDKAFKKNKKTVTVKKNKTTSANVSSLKAKKKYFVRVRTYKTVNGKKIYSSWSKVKTIKTK
;
A
#
# COMPACT_ATOMS: atom_id res chain seq x y z
N GLY A 1 15.14 7.78 -2.98
CA GLY A 1 14.93 6.33 -3.01
C GLY A 1 15.71 5.65 -4.13
N LYS A 2 15.92 4.35 -4.03
CA LYS A 2 16.51 3.56 -5.11
C LYS A 2 15.48 3.36 -6.23
N VAL A 3 15.97 3.25 -7.45
CA VAL A 3 15.16 2.85 -8.62
C VAL A 3 14.54 1.49 -8.34
N GLN A 4 13.25 1.33 -8.60
CA GLN A 4 12.51 0.09 -8.39
C GLN A 4 12.21 -0.54 -9.74
N LYS A 5 12.92 -1.60 -10.08
CA LYS A 5 12.64 -2.47 -11.22
C LYS A 5 12.41 -3.88 -10.68
N PRO A 6 11.18 -4.42 -10.73
CA PRO A 6 10.95 -5.82 -10.35
C PRO A 6 11.73 -6.74 -11.29
N GLY A 7 12.30 -7.83 -10.75
CA GLY A 7 12.83 -8.91 -11.55
C GLY A 7 11.71 -9.57 -12.36
N VAL A 8 12.07 -10.09 -13.53
CA VAL A 8 11.14 -10.82 -14.41
C VAL A 8 11.73 -12.23 -14.63
N THR A 9 10.89 -13.24 -14.46
CA THR A 9 11.16 -14.63 -14.88
C THR A 9 10.02 -15.03 -15.81
N VAL A 10 10.36 -15.46 -17.00
CA VAL A 10 9.40 -15.99 -17.98
C VAL A 10 9.36 -17.51 -17.87
N ILE A 11 8.15 -18.06 -17.82
CA ILE A 11 7.89 -19.50 -17.73
C ILE A 11 6.97 -19.88 -18.88
N ASP A 12 7.29 -20.97 -19.59
CA ASP A 12 6.47 -21.50 -20.68
C ASP A 12 5.23 -22.24 -20.15
N ALA A 13 4.35 -22.65 -21.04
CA ALA A 13 3.12 -23.38 -20.71
C ALA A 13 3.35 -24.74 -20.02
N LYS A 14 4.56 -25.28 -20.10
CA LYS A 14 4.97 -26.54 -19.46
C LYS A 14 5.63 -26.32 -18.10
N GLY A 15 5.77 -25.05 -17.65
CA GLY A 15 6.40 -24.69 -16.38
C GLY A 15 7.93 -24.55 -16.44
N ASN A 16 8.56 -24.61 -17.61
CA ASN A 16 10.00 -24.44 -17.75
C ASN A 16 10.38 -22.96 -17.80
N VAL A 17 11.50 -22.60 -17.19
CA VAL A 17 12.05 -21.25 -17.30
C VAL A 17 12.57 -21.01 -18.70
N VAL A 18 12.10 -19.95 -19.34
CA VAL A 18 12.60 -19.49 -20.65
C VAL A 18 13.90 -18.74 -20.44
N SER A 19 14.97 -19.10 -21.21
CA SER A 19 16.26 -18.41 -21.16
C SER A 19 16.08 -16.90 -21.47
N ALA A 20 16.84 -16.06 -20.78
CA ALA A 20 16.83 -14.61 -20.97
C ALA A 20 17.25 -14.18 -22.40
N ASP A 21 17.95 -15.03 -23.13
CA ASP A 21 18.34 -14.78 -24.53
C ASP A 21 17.14 -14.79 -25.49
N ASN A 22 15.99 -15.35 -25.07
CA ASN A 22 14.79 -15.47 -25.89
C ASN A 22 13.78 -14.33 -25.67
N TYR A 23 14.11 -13.33 -24.82
CA TYR A 23 13.22 -12.17 -24.61
C TYR A 23 13.99 -10.95 -24.12
N SER A 24 13.44 -9.78 -24.39
CA SER A 24 13.89 -8.51 -23.82
C SER A 24 12.86 -7.98 -22.82
N VAL A 25 13.33 -7.26 -21.79
CA VAL A 25 12.46 -6.61 -20.80
C VAL A 25 12.69 -5.12 -20.78
N SER A 26 11.64 -4.35 -20.98
CA SER A 26 11.67 -2.90 -20.87
C SER A 26 10.63 -2.39 -19.85
N TYR A 27 10.84 -1.18 -19.37
CA TYR A 27 10.00 -0.55 -18.34
C TYR A 27 9.56 0.82 -18.79
N SER A 28 8.28 1.19 -18.61
CA SER A 28 7.71 2.48 -19.06
C SER A 28 8.41 3.72 -18.48
N ASN A 29 9.17 3.56 -17.42
CA ASN A 29 10.05 4.58 -16.88
C ASN A 29 11.33 3.89 -16.40
N SER A 30 12.41 4.06 -17.14
CA SER A 30 13.73 3.47 -16.84
C SER A 30 14.29 4.03 -15.53
N GLY A 31 13.68 3.70 -14.41
CA GLY A 31 14.19 4.04 -13.12
C GLY A 31 13.34 4.98 -12.29
N SER A 32 12.02 4.85 -12.34
CA SER A 32 11.19 5.65 -11.46
C SER A 32 11.46 5.36 -9.99
N LYS A 33 11.69 6.44 -9.25
CA LYS A 33 11.79 6.45 -7.78
C LYS A 33 10.48 6.95 -7.16
N LYS A 34 9.50 7.37 -7.99
CA LYS A 34 8.26 8.01 -7.56
C LYS A 34 7.16 6.98 -7.36
N VAL A 35 6.28 7.23 -6.38
CA VAL A 35 5.05 6.47 -6.22
C VAL A 35 4.19 6.59 -7.47
N GLY A 36 3.79 5.46 -8.03
CA GLY A 36 3.04 5.41 -9.30
C GLY A 36 2.75 3.99 -9.76
N SER A 37 2.11 3.88 -10.92
CA SER A 37 1.93 2.63 -11.66
C SER A 37 2.77 2.70 -12.94
N TYR A 38 3.47 1.64 -13.26
CA TYR A 38 4.45 1.58 -14.34
C TYR A 38 4.31 0.28 -15.12
N GLY A 39 4.54 0.33 -16.45
CA GLY A 39 4.51 -0.84 -17.31
C GLY A 39 5.81 -1.63 -17.27
N ILE A 40 5.69 -2.94 -17.43
CA ILE A 40 6.75 -3.86 -17.81
C ILE A 40 6.35 -4.42 -19.15
N TYR A 41 7.26 -4.39 -20.11
CA TYR A 41 7.05 -4.93 -21.46
C TYR A 41 8.07 -6.01 -21.71
N ILE A 42 7.61 -7.17 -22.12
CA ILE A 42 8.42 -8.34 -22.46
C ILE A 42 8.18 -8.61 -23.93
N SER A 43 9.23 -8.57 -24.73
CA SER A 43 9.19 -8.87 -26.16
C SER A 43 10.01 -10.12 -26.41
N PHE A 44 9.41 -11.13 -27.01
CA PHE A 44 10.11 -12.36 -27.37
C PHE A 44 10.98 -12.15 -28.59
N ILE A 45 12.12 -12.87 -28.64
CA ILE A 45 13.16 -12.79 -29.67
C ILE A 45 13.39 -14.22 -30.19
N GLY A 46 13.48 -14.33 -31.51
CA GLY A 46 13.77 -15.60 -32.19
C GLY A 46 12.54 -16.34 -32.68
N SER A 47 12.75 -17.56 -33.21
CA SER A 47 11.68 -18.35 -33.87
C SER A 47 10.87 -19.23 -32.93
N LYS A 48 11.43 -19.58 -31.75
CA LYS A 48 10.77 -20.47 -30.78
C LYS A 48 9.64 -19.81 -29.99
N TYR A 49 9.76 -18.53 -29.69
CA TYR A 49 8.77 -17.73 -28.98
C TYR A 49 8.52 -16.44 -29.76
N SER A 50 7.28 -15.98 -29.84
CA SER A 50 6.94 -14.77 -30.58
C SER A 50 5.91 -13.91 -29.81
N GLY A 51 5.81 -12.63 -30.21
CA GLY A 51 4.86 -11.69 -29.64
C GLY A 51 5.40 -10.90 -28.44
N SER A 52 4.51 -10.28 -27.70
CA SER A 52 4.86 -9.47 -26.51
C SER A 52 3.81 -9.61 -25.40
N ILE A 53 4.25 -9.39 -24.18
CA ILE A 53 3.38 -9.39 -22.99
C ILE A 53 3.65 -8.11 -22.21
N SER A 54 2.60 -7.51 -21.64
CA SER A 54 2.73 -6.34 -20.77
C SER A 54 2.10 -6.57 -19.40
N TYR A 55 2.76 -6.04 -18.38
CA TYR A 55 2.28 -6.03 -16.99
C TYR A 55 2.38 -4.64 -16.39
N VAL A 56 1.64 -4.41 -15.29
CA VAL A 56 1.72 -3.18 -14.51
C VAL A 56 2.22 -3.49 -13.10
N TYR A 57 3.28 -2.81 -12.67
CA TYR A 57 3.70 -2.82 -11.27
C TYR A 57 3.44 -1.47 -10.60
N LYS A 58 3.41 -1.46 -9.27
CA LYS A 58 3.17 -0.25 -8.48
C LYS A 58 4.31 0.01 -7.52
N ILE A 59 4.83 1.23 -7.56
CA ILE A 59 5.66 1.77 -6.47
C ILE A 59 4.70 2.39 -5.47
N ILE A 60 4.66 1.84 -4.26
CA ILE A 60 3.77 2.28 -3.18
C ILE A 60 4.51 3.19 -2.20
N PRO A 61 3.82 4.10 -1.48
CA PRO A 61 4.45 4.94 -0.48
C PRO A 61 4.92 4.12 0.73
N LYS A 62 5.89 4.65 1.48
CA LYS A 62 6.37 4.05 2.73
C LYS A 62 5.24 3.99 3.74
N SER A 63 5.03 2.84 4.38
CA SER A 63 4.01 2.65 5.42
C SER A 63 4.32 3.48 6.69
N SER A 64 3.28 3.77 7.46
CA SER A 64 3.42 4.35 8.81
C SER A 64 3.20 3.28 9.87
N THR A 65 3.48 3.62 11.13
CA THR A 65 3.26 2.77 12.31
C THR A 65 2.47 3.53 13.36
N ILE A 66 1.60 2.82 14.10
CA ILE A 66 0.89 3.40 15.25
C ILE A 66 1.90 3.57 16.39
N SER A 67 2.09 4.81 16.84
CA SER A 67 2.92 5.13 18.02
C SER A 67 2.12 4.90 19.30
N SER A 68 0.94 5.48 19.43
CA SER A 68 0.09 5.29 20.60
C SER A 68 -1.40 5.31 20.27
N LEU A 69 -2.20 4.75 21.17
CA LEU A 69 -3.65 4.76 21.14
C LEU A 69 -4.18 5.31 22.47
N LYS A 70 -5.21 6.15 22.45
CA LYS A 70 -5.94 6.60 23.64
C LYS A 70 -7.44 6.37 23.45
N GLY A 71 -8.02 5.51 24.28
CA GLY A 71 -9.46 5.26 24.32
C GLY A 71 -10.16 6.28 25.20
N ALA A 72 -11.30 6.80 24.73
CA ALA A 72 -12.21 7.67 25.46
C ALA A 72 -13.65 7.20 25.24
N LYS A 73 -14.64 7.88 25.85
CA LYS A 73 -16.06 7.57 25.67
C LYS A 73 -16.43 7.67 24.18
N LYS A 74 -16.78 6.54 23.57
CA LYS A 74 -17.17 6.41 22.14
C LYS A 74 -16.15 6.97 21.12
N LYS A 75 -14.85 7.09 21.51
CA LYS A 75 -13.78 7.68 20.68
C LYS A 75 -12.45 6.99 20.90
N ILE A 76 -11.64 6.91 19.84
CA ILE A 76 -10.23 6.50 19.89
C ILE A 76 -9.39 7.59 19.22
N THR A 77 -8.36 8.08 19.93
CA THR A 77 -7.31 8.92 19.35
C THR A 77 -6.14 8.02 18.94
N VAL A 78 -5.76 8.10 17.68
CA VAL A 78 -4.67 7.30 17.08
C VAL A 78 -3.52 8.24 16.75
N LYS A 79 -2.36 8.06 17.40
CA LYS A 79 -1.10 8.72 17.02
C LYS A 79 -0.24 7.76 16.19
N TYR A 80 0.45 8.29 15.18
CA TYR A 80 1.24 7.49 14.24
C TYR A 80 2.49 8.25 13.77
N LYS A 81 3.50 7.51 13.28
CA LYS A 81 4.75 8.11 12.81
C LYS A 81 4.50 8.91 11.53
N LYS A 82 5.09 10.10 11.47
CA LYS A 82 5.04 10.99 10.30
C LYS A 82 5.76 10.36 9.10
N GLN A 83 5.15 10.47 7.92
CA GLN A 83 5.73 10.13 6.62
C GLN A 83 5.40 11.27 5.65
N THR A 84 6.40 12.02 5.23
CA THR A 84 6.21 13.17 4.33
C THR A 84 6.69 12.90 2.91
N SER A 85 7.74 12.07 2.77
CA SER A 85 8.28 11.73 1.45
C SER A 85 7.28 10.91 0.66
N GLN A 86 6.93 11.41 -0.51
CA GLN A 86 5.98 10.78 -1.44
C GLN A 86 4.66 10.33 -0.79
N THR A 87 4.17 11.10 0.19
CA THR A 87 2.96 10.82 0.93
C THR A 87 2.04 12.05 0.89
N THR A 88 0.77 11.86 0.54
CA THR A 88 -0.26 12.91 0.59
C THR A 88 -0.95 12.93 1.95
N GLY A 89 -1.18 11.76 2.55
CA GLY A 89 -1.87 11.65 3.83
C GLY A 89 -1.95 10.23 4.35
N TYR A 90 -2.89 10.00 5.27
CA TYR A 90 -3.04 8.73 5.99
C TYR A 90 -4.47 8.23 5.94
N GLN A 91 -4.64 6.93 6.07
CA GLN A 91 -5.92 6.29 6.28
C GLN A 91 -5.84 5.42 7.53
N ILE A 92 -6.76 5.64 8.45
CA ILE A 92 -6.90 4.89 9.70
C ILE A 92 -8.15 4.02 9.59
N GLN A 93 -8.04 2.76 9.98
CA GLN A 93 -9.19 1.88 10.14
C GLN A 93 -9.29 1.36 11.56
N VAL A 94 -10.50 1.32 12.06
CA VAL A 94 -10.87 0.62 13.30
C VAL A 94 -11.99 -0.37 13.03
N ALA A 95 -11.99 -1.51 13.71
CA ALA A 95 -13.05 -2.51 13.63
C ALA A 95 -13.13 -3.29 14.93
N THR A 96 -14.24 -3.99 15.16
CA THR A 96 -14.41 -4.84 16.36
C THR A 96 -13.86 -6.25 16.16
N ASP A 97 -13.38 -6.58 14.98
CA ASP A 97 -12.75 -7.86 14.62
C ASP A 97 -11.38 -7.66 13.94
N LYS A 98 -10.50 -8.66 14.04
CA LYS A 98 -9.14 -8.63 13.47
C LYS A 98 -9.13 -8.59 11.94
N ALA A 99 -10.15 -9.10 11.29
CA ALA A 99 -10.29 -9.10 9.83
C ALA A 99 -10.79 -7.76 9.27
N PHE A 100 -11.17 -6.80 10.13
CA PHE A 100 -11.72 -5.50 9.75
C PHE A 100 -13.00 -5.58 8.90
N LYS A 101 -13.85 -6.55 9.20
CA LYS A 101 -15.16 -6.75 8.56
C LYS A 101 -16.31 -6.14 9.38
N LYS A 102 -16.29 -6.30 10.72
CA LYS A 102 -17.39 -5.91 11.62
C LYS A 102 -17.19 -4.51 12.21
N ASN A 103 -18.25 -3.66 12.19
CA ASN A 103 -18.25 -2.30 12.72
C ASN A 103 -17.02 -1.47 12.26
N LYS A 104 -16.61 -1.66 11.00
CA LYS A 104 -15.47 -0.99 10.42
C LYS A 104 -15.74 0.50 10.22
N LYS A 105 -14.86 1.33 10.75
CA LYS A 105 -14.80 2.77 10.43
C LYS A 105 -13.47 3.14 9.83
N THR A 106 -13.50 4.05 8.88
CA THR A 106 -12.31 4.54 8.16
C THR A 106 -12.26 6.05 8.24
N VAL A 107 -11.12 6.58 8.67
CA VAL A 107 -10.83 8.02 8.69
C VAL A 107 -9.68 8.30 7.72
N THR A 108 -9.86 9.29 6.85
CA THR A 108 -8.83 9.76 5.92
C THR A 108 -8.30 11.10 6.38
N VAL A 109 -6.99 11.20 6.58
CA VAL A 109 -6.26 12.43 6.91
C VAL A 109 -5.56 12.93 5.65
N LYS A 110 -5.94 14.11 5.17
CA LYS A 110 -5.46 14.67 3.88
C LYS A 110 -4.10 15.39 3.99
N LYS A 111 -3.58 15.62 5.20
CA LYS A 111 -2.31 16.32 5.44
C LYS A 111 -1.23 15.34 5.94
N ASN A 112 -0.11 15.21 5.21
CA ASN A 112 0.98 14.31 5.57
C ASN A 112 1.79 14.74 6.79
N LYS A 113 1.69 16.00 7.20
CA LYS A 113 2.31 16.52 8.45
C LYS A 113 1.52 16.16 9.70
N THR A 114 0.23 15.80 9.59
CA THR A 114 -0.62 15.40 10.70
C THR A 114 -0.22 14.01 11.21
N THR A 115 -0.02 13.88 12.52
CA THR A 115 0.43 12.64 13.19
C THR A 115 -0.58 12.06 14.15
N SER A 116 -1.80 12.60 14.18
CA SER A 116 -2.89 12.15 15.04
C SER A 116 -4.24 12.25 14.34
N ALA A 117 -5.13 11.32 14.64
CA ALA A 117 -6.51 11.35 14.17
C ALA A 117 -7.47 10.81 15.23
N ASN A 118 -8.66 11.39 15.29
CA ASN A 118 -9.76 10.91 16.13
C ASN A 118 -10.71 10.05 15.30
N VAL A 119 -11.09 8.90 15.83
CA VAL A 119 -12.18 8.08 15.32
C VAL A 119 -13.31 8.11 16.34
N SER A 120 -14.39 8.81 16.01
CA SER A 120 -15.53 9.04 16.89
C SER A 120 -16.72 8.15 16.55
N SER A 121 -17.82 8.28 17.33
CA SER A 121 -19.07 7.51 17.17
C SER A 121 -18.82 6.00 17.21
N LEU A 122 -18.00 5.55 18.14
CA LEU A 122 -17.74 4.15 18.42
C LEU A 122 -18.66 3.66 19.55
N LYS A 123 -18.80 2.33 19.68
CA LYS A 123 -19.48 1.75 20.84
C LYS A 123 -18.62 1.94 22.10
N ALA A 124 -19.24 2.32 23.22
CA ALA A 124 -18.56 2.41 24.51
C ALA A 124 -18.18 1.01 25.04
N LYS A 125 -17.17 0.97 25.91
CA LYS A 125 -16.70 -0.26 26.60
C LYS A 125 -16.40 -1.43 25.63
N LYS A 126 -16.07 -1.12 24.35
CA LYS A 126 -15.84 -2.14 23.29
C LYS A 126 -14.38 -2.16 22.88
N LYS A 127 -13.82 -3.37 22.67
CA LYS A 127 -12.48 -3.59 22.11
C LYS A 127 -12.49 -3.31 20.60
N TYR A 128 -11.49 -2.57 20.12
CA TYR A 128 -11.27 -2.28 18.72
C TYR A 128 -9.86 -2.67 18.29
N PHE A 129 -9.77 -3.19 17.07
CA PHE A 129 -8.54 -3.38 16.31
C PHE A 129 -8.29 -2.13 15.47
N VAL A 130 -7.05 -1.66 15.43
CA VAL A 130 -6.68 -0.39 14.80
C VAL A 130 -5.49 -0.62 13.88
N ARG A 131 -5.54 -0.07 12.66
CA ARG A 131 -4.42 -0.04 11.72
C ARG A 131 -4.35 1.29 10.98
N VAL A 132 -3.16 1.65 10.51
CA VAL A 132 -2.91 2.86 9.72
C VAL A 132 -2.13 2.51 8.47
N ARG A 133 -2.36 3.26 7.40
CA ARG A 133 -1.52 3.25 6.20
C ARG A 133 -1.36 4.67 5.65
N THR A 134 -0.33 4.89 4.85
CA THR A 134 -0.15 6.12 4.07
C THR A 134 -0.84 5.98 2.72
N TYR A 135 -1.03 7.12 2.04
CA TYR A 135 -1.36 7.14 0.62
C TYR A 135 -0.69 8.32 -0.09
N LYS A 136 -0.43 8.15 -1.37
CA LYS A 136 -0.06 9.19 -2.31
C LYS A 136 -1.16 9.35 -3.34
N THR A 137 -1.58 10.59 -3.62
CA THR A 137 -2.46 10.88 -4.75
C THR A 137 -1.62 11.14 -5.99
N VAL A 138 -1.87 10.38 -7.05
CA VAL A 138 -1.23 10.50 -8.37
C VAL A 138 -2.34 10.51 -9.41
N ASN A 139 -2.41 11.55 -10.22
CA ASN A 139 -3.46 11.73 -11.25
C ASN A 139 -4.88 11.47 -10.71
N GLY A 140 -5.22 12.08 -9.56
CA GLY A 140 -6.52 11.92 -8.90
C GLY A 140 -6.74 10.59 -8.15
N LYS A 141 -5.96 9.55 -8.44
CA LYS A 141 -6.08 8.21 -7.83
C LYS A 141 -5.18 8.05 -6.61
N LYS A 142 -5.67 7.38 -5.56
CA LYS A 142 -4.90 7.08 -4.35
C LYS A 142 -4.16 5.76 -4.48
N ILE A 143 -2.83 5.81 -4.33
CA ILE A 143 -1.97 4.63 -4.20
C ILE A 143 -1.64 4.49 -2.71
N TYR A 144 -1.95 3.34 -2.14
CA TYR A 144 -1.82 3.08 -0.71
C TYR A 144 -0.58 2.24 -0.41
N SER A 145 0.03 2.49 0.77
CA SER A 145 1.01 1.58 1.35
C SER A 145 0.35 0.32 1.91
N SER A 146 1.17 -0.65 2.30
CA SER A 146 0.73 -1.72 3.19
C SER A 146 0.21 -1.14 4.50
N TRP A 147 -0.69 -1.89 5.19
CA TRP A 147 -1.15 -1.54 6.53
C TRP A 147 -0.06 -1.73 7.57
N SER A 148 -0.09 -0.93 8.63
CA SER A 148 0.71 -1.14 9.84
C SER A 148 0.37 -2.46 10.52
N LYS A 149 1.25 -2.92 11.42
CA LYS A 149 0.86 -3.91 12.43
C LYS A 149 -0.40 -3.43 13.16
N VAL A 150 -1.31 -4.35 13.44
CA VAL A 150 -2.58 -4.08 14.14
C VAL A 150 -2.28 -3.87 15.63
N LYS A 151 -2.85 -2.81 16.21
CA LYS A 151 -2.90 -2.60 17.67
C LYS A 151 -4.34 -2.67 18.16
N THR A 152 -4.55 -2.95 19.44
CA THR A 152 -5.89 -3.03 20.03
C THR A 152 -6.03 -2.04 21.16
N ILE A 153 -7.26 -1.55 21.37
CA ILE A 153 -7.64 -0.68 22.49
C ILE A 153 -9.11 -0.86 22.82
N LYS A 154 -9.49 -0.60 24.07
CA LYS A 154 -10.88 -0.55 24.52
C LYS A 154 -11.33 0.90 24.67
N THR A 155 -12.53 1.24 24.17
CA THR A 155 -13.19 2.52 24.45
C THR A 155 -13.68 2.55 25.90
N LYS A 156 -13.80 3.76 26.43
CA LYS A 156 -14.46 4.00 27.73
C LYS A 156 -15.96 4.11 27.56
#